data_270ead9677eaf67f8558c14f6aa42075
#
_entry.id   270ead9677eaf67f8558c14f6aa42075
#
_cell.length_a   1.000
_cell.length_b   1.000
_cell.length_c   1.000
_cell.angle_alpha   90.00
_cell.angle_beta   90.00
_cell.angle_gamma   90.00
#
_symmetry.space_group_name_H-M   'P 1'
#
loop_
_entity.id
_entity.type
_entity.pdbx_description
1 polymer ?
#
loop_
_entity_poly.entity_id
_entity_poly.type
_entity_poly.pdbx_seq_one_letter_code
_entity_poly.pdbx_strand_id
1 'polypeptide(L)'
;MVCLLLLFMQPRASLAWQPQPGDIIFQTSPSSQSLAIHKATHSIWSHVGIVLLKNNQPMVFEASGDVRYTPLQKWIDHGVGKSYVAKRLKQPLSTAQVQALNQQAGYFIGKPYDILFGWSDTDIYCSELVWKMYFRAAGLKIGTVQRIEDFDLSSPAVKKIIKARYGDKLPLNEQVISPVAMFDSPLLETVASVGY
;
A
#
# COMPACT_ATOMS: atom_id res chain seq x y z
N MET A 1 18.52 55.73 19.76
CA MET A 1 17.21 55.15 19.40
C MET A 1 17.48 53.92 18.55
N VAL A 2 17.48 52.73 19.14
CA VAL A 2 17.77 51.47 18.48
C VAL A 2 16.43 50.83 18.09
N CYS A 3 16.17 50.76 16.78
CA CYS A 3 14.95 50.15 16.24
C CYS A 3 15.12 48.63 16.22
N LEU A 4 14.45 47.92 17.12
CA LEU A 4 14.46 46.46 17.17
C LEU A 4 13.49 45.91 16.14
N LEU A 5 14.03 45.40 15.02
CA LEU A 5 13.24 44.68 13.99
C LEU A 5 12.87 43.31 14.56
N LEU A 6 11.64 43.16 15.02
CA LEU A 6 11.04 41.86 15.31
C LEU A 6 10.72 41.14 14.00
N LEU A 7 11.56 40.16 13.63
CA LEU A 7 11.23 39.20 12.57
C LEU A 7 10.09 38.31 13.07
N PHE A 8 8.89 38.55 12.60
CA PHE A 8 7.79 37.58 12.72
C PHE A 8 8.08 36.36 11.84
N MET A 9 8.56 35.28 12.44
CA MET A 9 8.54 33.98 11.81
C MET A 9 7.06 33.55 11.67
N GLN A 10 6.51 33.73 10.47
CA GLN A 10 5.21 33.15 10.16
C GLN A 10 5.33 31.61 10.18
N PRO A 11 4.46 30.89 10.91
CA PRO A 11 4.43 29.45 10.82
C PRO A 11 4.13 29.08 9.38
N ARG A 12 5.05 28.36 8.71
CA ARG A 12 4.76 27.71 7.45
C ARG A 12 3.60 26.74 7.71
N ALA A 13 2.42 27.08 7.23
CA ALA A 13 1.34 26.10 7.11
C ALA A 13 1.94 24.93 6.33
N SER A 14 2.03 23.75 6.96
CA SER A 14 2.35 22.54 6.22
C SER A 14 1.26 22.41 5.18
N LEU A 15 1.62 22.48 3.89
CA LEU A 15 0.68 22.25 2.80
C LEU A 15 0.09 20.86 3.05
N ALA A 16 -1.21 20.82 3.37
CA ALA A 16 -1.92 19.57 3.52
C ALA A 16 -1.68 18.74 2.24
N TRP A 17 -1.41 17.44 2.41
CA TRP A 17 -1.20 16.54 1.27
C TRP A 17 -2.34 16.69 0.25
N GLN A 18 -1.96 16.88 -1.00
CA GLN A 18 -2.86 16.87 -2.14
C GLN A 18 -2.75 15.49 -2.81
N PRO A 19 -3.74 14.60 -2.62
CA PRO A 19 -3.72 13.27 -3.22
C PRO A 19 -3.66 13.33 -4.74
N GLN A 20 -2.74 12.57 -5.34
CA GLN A 20 -2.57 12.50 -6.80
C GLN A 20 -2.74 11.06 -7.28
N PRO A 21 -3.21 10.86 -8.54
CA PRO A 21 -3.23 9.54 -9.15
C PRO A 21 -1.84 8.91 -9.13
N GLY A 22 -1.75 7.69 -8.59
CA GLY A 22 -0.49 6.99 -8.44
C GLY A 22 0.16 7.17 -7.06
N ASP A 23 -0.35 8.00 -6.14
CA ASP A 23 0.13 7.95 -4.75
C ASP A 23 -0.16 6.56 -4.16
N ILE A 24 0.80 6.02 -3.42
CA ILE A 24 0.64 4.74 -2.72
C ILE A 24 0.44 5.05 -1.25
N ILE A 25 -0.64 4.54 -0.67
CA ILE A 25 -1.00 4.80 0.72
C ILE A 25 -0.93 3.53 1.55
N PHE A 26 -0.31 3.63 2.74
CA PHE A 26 -0.01 2.53 3.65
C PHE A 26 -0.66 2.73 4.99
N GLN A 27 -1.15 1.66 5.60
CA GLN A 27 -1.69 1.66 6.96
C GLN A 27 -1.52 0.31 7.65
N THR A 28 -1.74 0.30 8.96
CA THR A 28 -1.99 -0.89 9.76
C THR A 28 -3.48 -1.19 9.76
N SER A 29 -3.91 -2.35 9.27
CA SER A 29 -5.33 -2.74 9.35
C SER A 29 -5.65 -3.50 10.64
N PRO A 30 -6.86 -3.35 11.21
CA PRO A 30 -7.26 -4.02 12.44
C PRO A 30 -7.74 -5.46 12.15
N SER A 31 -6.84 -6.39 11.86
CA SER A 31 -7.18 -7.78 11.56
C SER A 31 -6.16 -8.78 12.11
N SER A 32 -6.56 -10.04 12.28
CA SER A 32 -5.63 -11.11 12.65
C SER A 32 -4.59 -11.37 11.57
N GLN A 33 -4.94 -11.19 10.30
CA GLN A 33 -4.01 -11.23 9.19
C GLN A 33 -2.96 -10.12 9.30
N SER A 34 -3.38 -8.90 9.66
CA SER A 34 -2.47 -7.78 9.89
C SER A 34 -1.41 -8.13 10.93
N LEU A 35 -1.81 -8.71 12.07
CA LEU A 35 -0.87 -9.16 13.09
C LEU A 35 0.13 -10.19 12.55
N ALA A 36 -0.32 -11.14 11.75
CA ALA A 36 0.57 -12.13 11.14
C ALA A 36 1.56 -11.48 10.17
N ILE A 37 1.10 -10.53 9.33
CA ILE A 37 1.96 -9.78 8.42
C ILE A 37 3.01 -8.99 9.22
N HIS A 38 2.64 -8.28 10.30
CA HIS A 38 3.58 -7.56 11.16
C HIS A 38 4.68 -8.49 11.70
N LYS A 39 4.28 -9.67 12.20
CA LYS A 39 5.22 -10.63 12.77
C LYS A 39 6.13 -11.24 11.71
N ALA A 40 5.59 -11.55 10.54
CA ALA A 40 6.36 -12.15 9.45
C ALA A 40 7.34 -11.15 8.79
N THR A 41 6.99 -9.87 8.76
CA THR A 41 7.77 -8.82 8.07
C THR A 41 8.55 -7.92 9.01
N HIS A 42 8.38 -8.05 10.33
CA HIS A 42 8.93 -7.14 11.35
C HIS A 42 8.58 -5.67 11.12
N SER A 43 7.39 -5.40 10.54
CA SER A 43 6.94 -4.06 10.14
C SER A 43 5.49 -3.82 10.56
N ILE A 44 5.15 -2.56 10.75
CA ILE A 44 3.77 -2.15 11.04
C ILE A 44 2.88 -2.08 9.79
N TRP A 45 3.47 -2.07 8.60
CA TRP A 45 2.72 -1.96 7.35
C TRP A 45 2.07 -3.28 6.98
N SER A 46 0.74 -3.33 7.04
CA SER A 46 -0.01 -4.55 6.74
C SER A 46 -1.05 -4.40 5.64
N HIS A 47 -1.29 -3.16 5.20
CA HIS A 47 -2.22 -2.87 4.12
C HIS A 47 -1.73 -1.70 3.26
N VAL A 48 -2.02 -1.78 1.97
CA VAL A 48 -1.60 -0.80 0.97
C VAL A 48 -2.67 -0.68 -0.13
N GLY A 49 -2.79 0.50 -0.70
CA GLY A 49 -3.60 0.77 -1.88
C GLY A 49 -2.97 1.87 -2.72
N ILE A 50 -3.54 2.11 -3.89
CA ILE A 50 -3.13 3.17 -4.80
C ILE A 50 -4.23 4.23 -4.91
N VAL A 51 -3.87 5.50 -4.81
CA VAL A 51 -4.80 6.60 -5.01
C VAL A 51 -5.08 6.76 -6.50
N LEU A 52 -6.34 6.73 -6.87
CA LEU A 52 -6.83 7.06 -8.20
C LEU A 52 -7.98 8.06 -8.09
N LEU A 53 -8.25 8.81 -9.16
CA LEU A 53 -9.40 9.70 -9.21
C LEU A 53 -10.58 8.99 -9.88
N LYS A 54 -11.73 8.99 -9.21
CA LYS A 54 -13.01 8.56 -9.79
C LYS A 54 -14.00 9.70 -9.68
N ASN A 55 -14.49 10.20 -10.80
CA ASN A 55 -15.34 11.41 -10.85
C ASN A 55 -14.67 12.63 -10.15
N ASN A 56 -13.38 12.84 -10.38
CA ASN A 56 -12.54 13.86 -9.75
C ASN A 56 -12.45 13.77 -8.21
N GLN A 57 -12.84 12.66 -7.60
CA GLN A 57 -12.70 12.42 -6.17
C GLN A 57 -11.57 11.42 -5.90
N PRO A 58 -10.70 11.68 -4.91
CA PRO A 58 -9.64 10.75 -4.56
C PRO A 58 -10.24 9.49 -3.91
N MET A 59 -9.93 8.35 -4.51
CA MET A 59 -10.32 7.03 -4.05
C MET A 59 -9.06 6.19 -3.86
N VAL A 60 -9.06 5.29 -2.90
CA VAL A 60 -8.05 4.24 -2.81
C VAL A 60 -8.55 3.02 -3.56
N PHE A 61 -7.82 2.62 -4.57
CA PHE A 61 -8.02 1.36 -5.26
C PHE A 61 -7.22 0.28 -4.52
N GLU A 62 -7.91 -0.72 -3.99
CA GLU A 62 -7.37 -1.69 -3.06
C GLU A 62 -7.96 -3.08 -3.25
N ALA A 63 -7.25 -4.11 -2.78
CA ALA A 63 -7.80 -5.44 -2.58
C ALA A 63 -8.10 -5.64 -1.08
N SER A 64 -9.41 -5.74 -0.74
CA SER A 64 -9.89 -5.93 0.63
C SER A 64 -11.26 -6.61 0.59
N GLY A 65 -11.27 -7.96 0.69
CA GLY A 65 -12.42 -8.81 0.38
C GLY A 65 -12.57 -9.03 -1.13
N ASP A 66 -12.66 -7.97 -1.87
CA ASP A 66 -12.55 -7.88 -3.34
C ASP A 66 -11.71 -6.67 -3.73
N VAL A 67 -11.38 -6.56 -5.01
CA VAL A 67 -10.73 -5.35 -5.56
C VAL A 67 -11.77 -4.28 -5.83
N ARG A 68 -11.58 -3.11 -5.21
CA ARG A 68 -12.57 -2.04 -5.23
C ARG A 68 -11.98 -0.64 -5.10
N TYR A 69 -12.82 0.35 -5.36
CA TYR A 69 -12.57 1.74 -5.00
C TYR A 69 -13.19 2.04 -3.63
N THR A 70 -12.37 2.50 -2.71
CA THR A 70 -12.80 2.97 -1.37
C THR A 70 -12.56 4.48 -1.27
N PRO A 71 -13.55 5.30 -0.87
CA PRO A 71 -13.32 6.73 -0.63
C PRO A 71 -12.13 6.93 0.30
N LEU A 72 -11.22 7.85 -0.04
CA LEU A 72 -9.95 8.04 0.67
C LEU A 72 -10.15 8.20 2.19
N GLN A 73 -11.10 9.04 2.60
CA GLN A 73 -11.37 9.24 4.03
C GLN A 73 -11.87 7.96 4.72
N LYS A 74 -12.76 7.20 4.05
CA LYS A 74 -13.25 5.91 4.59
C LYS A 74 -12.11 4.89 4.74
N TRP A 75 -11.18 4.88 3.80
CA TRP A 75 -10.00 4.03 3.87
C TRP A 75 -9.11 4.40 5.06
N ILE A 76 -8.84 5.70 5.26
CA ILE A 76 -8.08 6.22 6.40
C ILE A 76 -8.77 5.85 7.72
N ASP A 77 -10.09 6.05 7.81
CA ASP A 77 -10.87 5.76 9.02
C ASP A 77 -10.85 4.28 9.41
N HIS A 78 -10.58 3.37 8.46
CA HIS A 78 -10.48 1.94 8.71
C HIS A 78 -9.12 1.54 9.33
N GLY A 79 -8.08 2.31 9.15
CA GLY A 79 -6.76 2.06 9.71
C GLY A 79 -6.71 2.23 11.23
N VAL A 80 -5.81 1.50 11.88
CA VAL A 80 -5.57 1.64 13.32
C VAL A 80 -5.17 3.08 13.64
N GLY A 81 -5.90 3.72 14.56
CA GLY A 81 -5.67 5.11 14.95
C GLY A 81 -5.88 6.13 13.82
N LYS A 82 -6.50 5.74 12.71
CA LYS A 82 -6.63 6.56 11.48
C LYS A 82 -5.28 7.04 10.95
N SER A 83 -4.23 6.28 11.25
CA SER A 83 -2.86 6.60 10.89
C SER A 83 -2.53 6.06 9.50
N TYR A 84 -1.79 6.85 8.72
CA TYR A 84 -1.37 6.45 7.38
C TYR A 84 -0.08 7.17 6.96
N VAL A 85 0.62 6.59 6.00
CA VAL A 85 1.67 7.26 5.23
C VAL A 85 1.33 7.17 3.75
N ALA A 86 1.39 8.30 3.06
CA ALA A 86 1.31 8.35 1.61
C ALA A 86 2.70 8.58 1.01
N LYS A 87 3.03 7.80 0.01
CA LYS A 87 4.28 7.91 -0.75
C LYS A 87 3.98 8.10 -2.23
N ARG A 88 4.88 8.82 -2.90
CA ARG A 88 4.79 9.17 -4.32
C ARG A 88 6.07 8.77 -5.03
N LEU A 89 5.99 8.47 -6.31
CA LEU A 89 7.18 8.32 -7.13
C LEU A 89 7.99 9.61 -7.15
N LYS A 90 9.30 9.51 -6.93
CA LYS A 90 10.25 10.63 -7.09
C LYS A 90 10.25 11.17 -8.52
N GLN A 91 10.00 10.30 -9.49
CA GLN A 91 9.81 10.63 -10.90
C GLN A 91 8.30 10.60 -11.20
N PRO A 92 7.65 11.72 -11.46
CA PRO A 92 6.21 11.75 -11.72
C PRO A 92 5.80 10.87 -12.89
N LEU A 93 4.64 10.24 -12.77
CA LEU A 93 4.03 9.49 -13.88
C LEU A 93 3.64 10.46 -15.00
N SER A 94 3.86 10.04 -16.24
CA SER A 94 3.30 10.74 -17.40
C SER A 94 1.76 10.54 -17.46
N THR A 95 1.07 11.40 -18.20
CA THR A 95 -0.37 11.28 -18.44
C THR A 95 -0.72 9.90 -19.01
N ALA A 96 0.08 9.37 -19.94
CA ALA A 96 -0.13 8.05 -20.52
C ALA A 96 -0.01 6.92 -19.48
N GLN A 97 0.94 7.02 -18.55
CA GLN A 97 1.10 6.05 -17.46
C GLN A 97 -0.07 6.12 -16.45
N VAL A 98 -0.56 7.32 -16.14
CA VAL A 98 -1.78 7.48 -15.31
C VAL A 98 -3.00 6.86 -16.01
N GLN A 99 -3.16 7.05 -17.30
CA GLN A 99 -4.22 6.40 -18.08
C GLN A 99 -4.08 4.88 -18.06
N ALA A 100 -2.87 4.36 -18.20
CA ALA A 100 -2.60 2.93 -18.12
C ALA A 100 -2.90 2.36 -16.72
N LEU A 101 -2.62 3.09 -15.62
CA LEU A 101 -3.05 2.70 -14.27
C LEU A 101 -4.58 2.56 -14.18
N ASN A 102 -5.35 3.49 -14.74
CA ASN A 102 -6.80 3.40 -14.76
C ASN A 102 -7.30 2.21 -15.60
N GLN A 103 -6.63 1.87 -16.70
CA GLN A 103 -6.93 0.66 -17.49
C GLN A 103 -6.67 -0.61 -16.65
N GLN A 104 -5.56 -0.66 -15.91
CA GLN A 104 -5.29 -1.77 -14.99
C GLN A 104 -6.35 -1.87 -13.88
N ALA A 105 -6.82 -0.74 -13.35
CA ALA A 105 -7.92 -0.76 -12.39
C ALA A 105 -9.20 -1.38 -13.00
N GLY A 106 -9.52 -1.08 -14.26
CA GLY A 106 -10.62 -1.73 -14.98
C GLY A 106 -10.43 -3.24 -15.16
N TYR A 107 -9.18 -3.70 -15.29
CA TYR A 107 -8.87 -5.12 -15.40
C TYR A 107 -9.01 -5.88 -14.07
N PHE A 108 -8.64 -5.24 -12.95
CA PHE A 108 -8.62 -5.89 -11.65
C PHE A 108 -9.90 -5.72 -10.82
N ILE A 109 -10.74 -4.71 -11.11
CA ILE A 109 -11.96 -4.42 -10.35
C ILE A 109 -12.85 -5.66 -10.18
N GLY A 110 -13.31 -5.91 -8.94
CA GLY A 110 -14.21 -7.01 -8.60
C GLY A 110 -13.52 -8.39 -8.44
N LYS A 111 -12.21 -8.51 -8.68
CA LYS A 111 -11.51 -9.76 -8.41
C LYS A 111 -11.49 -10.06 -6.91
N PRO A 112 -11.63 -11.35 -6.51
CA PRO A 112 -11.61 -11.72 -5.10
C PRO A 112 -10.24 -11.50 -4.47
N TYR A 113 -10.25 -11.34 -3.14
CA TYR A 113 -9.01 -11.24 -2.38
C TYR A 113 -8.31 -12.60 -2.28
N ASP A 114 -7.03 -12.65 -2.66
CA ASP A 114 -6.21 -13.85 -2.50
C ASP A 114 -5.76 -14.04 -1.05
N ILE A 115 -6.37 -14.99 -0.37
CA ILE A 115 -5.99 -15.37 1.00
C ILE A 115 -4.78 -16.30 1.05
N LEU A 116 -4.38 -16.88 -0.08
CA LEU A 116 -3.27 -17.81 -0.20
C LEU A 116 -1.98 -17.13 -0.67
N PHE A 117 -2.04 -15.83 -0.96
CA PHE A 117 -0.89 -15.06 -1.42
C PHE A 117 -0.14 -15.66 -2.62
N GLY A 118 -0.88 -16.31 -3.54
CA GLY A 118 -0.33 -16.78 -4.80
C GLY A 118 -0.04 -15.63 -5.76
N TRP A 119 0.66 -15.93 -6.84
CA TRP A 119 1.04 -14.93 -7.85
C TRP A 119 0.20 -15.09 -9.11
N SER A 120 -1.12 -15.05 -8.97
CA SER A 120 -2.06 -15.19 -10.07
C SER A 120 -2.78 -13.86 -10.37
N ASP A 121 -3.60 -13.86 -11.43
CA ASP A 121 -4.50 -12.74 -11.72
C ASP A 121 -5.97 -13.10 -11.47
N THR A 122 -6.25 -14.30 -11.01
CA THR A 122 -7.63 -14.76 -10.75
C THR A 122 -8.17 -14.12 -9.47
N ASP A 123 -7.36 -14.13 -8.45
CA ASP A 123 -7.51 -13.50 -7.15
C ASP A 123 -6.24 -12.71 -6.84
N ILE A 124 -6.31 -11.69 -6.01
CA ILE A 124 -5.19 -10.78 -5.81
C ILE A 124 -5.21 -10.15 -4.42
N TYR A 125 -4.05 -10.05 -3.76
CA TYR A 125 -3.93 -9.37 -2.47
C TYR A 125 -3.40 -7.93 -2.62
N CYS A 126 -3.44 -7.14 -1.55
CA CYS A 126 -3.29 -5.68 -1.60
C CYS A 126 -1.96 -5.20 -2.23
N SER A 127 -0.83 -5.72 -1.77
CA SER A 127 0.48 -5.29 -2.29
C SER A 127 0.79 -5.85 -3.68
N GLU A 128 0.33 -7.06 -3.98
CA GLU A 128 0.43 -7.63 -5.33
C GLU A 128 -0.35 -6.78 -6.35
N LEU A 129 -1.57 -6.34 -6.01
CA LEU A 129 -2.37 -5.45 -6.84
C LEU A 129 -1.59 -4.20 -7.22
N VAL A 130 -1.06 -3.48 -6.24
CA VAL A 130 -0.33 -2.24 -6.48
C VAL A 130 0.94 -2.50 -7.29
N TRP A 131 1.69 -3.56 -6.96
CA TRP A 131 2.91 -3.93 -7.70
C TRP A 131 2.62 -4.25 -9.17
N LYS A 132 1.62 -5.09 -9.44
CA LYS A 132 1.23 -5.46 -10.81
C LYS A 132 0.71 -4.28 -11.60
N MET A 133 -0.07 -3.39 -10.99
CA MET A 133 -0.56 -2.18 -11.64
C MET A 133 0.58 -1.29 -12.09
N TYR A 134 1.56 -1.02 -11.23
CA TYR A 134 2.73 -0.21 -11.59
C TYR A 134 3.62 -0.87 -12.64
N PHE A 135 3.85 -2.16 -12.49
CA PHE A 135 4.66 -2.91 -13.46
C PHE A 135 4.03 -2.89 -14.86
N ARG A 136 2.72 -3.12 -14.96
CA ARG A 136 2.01 -3.16 -16.25
C ARG A 136 1.79 -1.78 -16.86
N ALA A 137 1.53 -0.77 -16.04
CA ALA A 137 1.25 0.58 -16.52
C ALA A 137 2.51 1.38 -16.85
N ALA A 138 3.62 1.12 -16.17
CA ALA A 138 4.81 1.96 -16.25
C ALA A 138 6.13 1.20 -16.33
N GLY A 139 6.14 -0.12 -16.27
CA GLY A 139 7.36 -0.94 -16.21
C GLY A 139 8.11 -0.83 -14.87
N LEU A 140 7.48 -0.22 -13.84
CA LEU A 140 8.11 0.06 -12.57
C LEU A 140 7.87 -1.07 -11.56
N LYS A 141 8.95 -1.56 -10.95
CA LYS A 141 8.92 -2.55 -9.86
C LYS A 141 8.99 -1.82 -8.53
N ILE A 142 7.84 -1.59 -7.90
CA ILE A 142 7.76 -0.92 -6.60
C ILE A 142 8.02 -1.94 -5.50
N GLY A 143 9.25 -1.93 -4.96
CA GLY A 143 9.71 -2.92 -4.00
C GLY A 143 10.23 -4.21 -4.64
N THR A 144 10.87 -5.03 -3.82
CA THR A 144 11.48 -6.31 -4.22
C THR A 144 10.54 -7.46 -3.92
N VAL A 145 10.21 -8.25 -4.92
CA VAL A 145 9.49 -9.52 -4.75
C VAL A 145 10.36 -10.50 -3.96
N GLN A 146 9.77 -11.19 -3.02
CA GLN A 146 10.38 -12.15 -2.11
C GLN A 146 9.72 -13.52 -2.30
N ARG A 147 10.15 -14.53 -1.54
CA ARG A 147 9.48 -15.82 -1.41
C ARG A 147 8.87 -15.94 -0.02
N ILE A 148 7.89 -16.82 0.16
CA ILE A 148 7.30 -17.08 1.48
C ILE A 148 8.38 -17.51 2.50
N GLU A 149 9.39 -18.26 2.08
CA GLU A 149 10.50 -18.71 2.94
C GLU A 149 11.38 -17.57 3.47
N ASP A 150 11.36 -16.39 2.83
CA ASP A 150 12.17 -15.22 3.23
C ASP A 150 11.58 -14.49 4.45
N PHE A 151 10.38 -14.84 4.88
CA PHE A 151 9.69 -14.20 6.00
C PHE A 151 9.89 -14.95 7.32
N ASP A 152 9.71 -14.25 8.44
CA ASP A 152 9.70 -14.89 9.76
C ASP A 152 8.38 -15.66 9.98
N LEU A 153 8.45 -16.97 9.81
CA LEU A 153 7.33 -17.87 9.99
C LEU A 153 7.23 -18.43 11.41
N SER A 154 8.08 -17.99 12.35
CA SER A 154 8.24 -18.60 13.67
C SER A 154 7.14 -18.26 14.67
N SER A 155 6.51 -17.08 14.53
CA SER A 155 5.56 -16.57 15.53
C SER A 155 4.25 -17.40 15.59
N PRO A 156 3.61 -17.52 16.77
CA PRO A 156 2.34 -18.22 16.91
C PRO A 156 1.22 -17.66 16.01
N ALA A 157 1.18 -16.33 15.80
CA ALA A 157 0.20 -15.68 14.94
C ALA A 157 0.36 -16.12 13.48
N VAL A 158 1.59 -16.15 12.98
CA VAL A 158 1.92 -16.60 11.62
C VAL A 158 1.58 -18.07 11.46
N LYS A 159 2.05 -18.94 12.38
CA LYS A 159 1.76 -20.39 12.35
C LYS A 159 0.26 -20.69 12.34
N LYS A 160 -0.54 -19.94 13.10
CA LYS A 160 -1.99 -20.09 13.13
C LYS A 160 -2.62 -19.81 11.76
N ILE A 161 -2.20 -18.71 11.08
CA ILE A 161 -2.70 -18.38 9.75
C ILE A 161 -2.24 -19.41 8.72
N ILE A 162 -0.97 -19.79 8.72
CA ILE A 162 -0.43 -20.82 7.84
C ILE A 162 -1.23 -22.12 7.97
N LYS A 163 -1.42 -22.61 9.19
CA LYS A 163 -2.15 -23.87 9.42
C LYS A 163 -3.60 -23.80 8.94
N ALA A 164 -4.27 -22.66 9.16
CA ALA A 164 -5.65 -22.45 8.74
C ALA A 164 -5.82 -22.41 7.21
N ARG A 165 -4.84 -21.85 6.47
CA ARG A 165 -4.94 -21.62 5.02
C ARG A 165 -4.31 -22.73 4.18
N TYR A 166 -3.19 -23.26 4.61
CA TYR A 166 -2.38 -24.20 3.82
C TYR A 166 -2.32 -25.61 4.42
N GLY A 167 -2.76 -25.77 5.69
CA GLY A 167 -2.52 -27.03 6.41
C GLY A 167 -1.02 -27.30 6.55
N ASP A 168 -0.56 -28.38 5.94
CA ASP A 168 0.84 -28.80 5.96
C ASP A 168 1.55 -28.57 4.60
N LYS A 169 0.90 -27.83 3.66
CA LYS A 169 1.35 -27.66 2.28
C LYS A 169 1.68 -26.19 1.95
N LEU A 170 2.42 -25.51 2.85
CA LEU A 170 2.84 -24.14 2.60
C LEU A 170 3.80 -24.08 1.40
N PRO A 171 3.51 -23.29 0.36
CA PRO A 171 4.36 -23.17 -0.84
C PRO A 171 5.52 -22.21 -0.57
N LEU A 172 6.58 -22.66 0.09
CA LEU A 172 7.71 -21.84 0.54
C LEU A 172 8.37 -21.04 -0.59
N ASN A 173 8.39 -21.59 -1.81
CA ASN A 173 8.98 -20.94 -2.99
C ASN A 173 8.04 -19.98 -3.71
N GLU A 174 6.77 -19.81 -3.26
CA GLU A 174 5.80 -18.90 -3.88
C GLU A 174 6.31 -17.45 -3.81
N GLN A 175 6.18 -16.73 -4.92
CA GLN A 175 6.53 -15.32 -5.01
C GLN A 175 5.49 -14.47 -4.30
N VAL A 176 5.98 -13.52 -3.50
CA VAL A 176 5.12 -12.58 -2.77
C VAL A 176 5.76 -11.20 -2.70
N ILE A 177 4.95 -10.19 -2.54
CA ILE A 177 5.39 -8.81 -2.25
C ILE A 177 4.72 -8.32 -0.98
N SER A 178 5.50 -7.89 0.00
CA SER A 178 4.95 -7.34 1.24
C SER A 178 4.72 -5.83 1.14
N PRO A 179 3.76 -5.28 1.93
CA PRO A 179 3.59 -3.82 2.00
C PRO A 179 4.87 -3.08 2.39
N VAL A 180 5.69 -3.63 3.30
CA VAL A 180 6.95 -3.00 3.73
C VAL A 180 7.98 -2.99 2.60
N ALA A 181 8.09 -4.04 1.81
CA ALA A 181 9.02 -4.06 0.66
C ALA A 181 8.68 -2.95 -0.35
N MET A 182 7.40 -2.61 -0.49
CA MET A 182 6.96 -1.47 -1.30
C MET A 182 7.25 -0.14 -0.59
N PHE A 183 6.98 -0.07 0.72
CA PHE A 183 7.22 1.13 1.53
C PHE A 183 8.68 1.58 1.47
N ASP A 184 9.62 0.63 1.52
CA ASP A 184 11.06 0.87 1.50
C ASP A 184 11.63 1.05 0.08
N SER A 185 10.78 1.05 -0.95
CA SER A 185 11.23 1.23 -2.33
C SER A 185 11.98 2.55 -2.50
N PRO A 186 13.20 2.54 -3.06
CA PRO A 186 13.98 3.76 -3.32
C PRO A 186 13.34 4.66 -4.39
N LEU A 187 12.36 4.16 -5.14
CA LEU A 187 11.61 4.93 -6.13
C LEU A 187 10.62 5.90 -5.51
N LEU A 188 10.30 5.73 -4.22
CA LEU A 188 9.26 6.48 -3.53
C LEU A 188 9.85 7.50 -2.54
N GLU A 189 9.13 8.62 -2.39
CA GLU A 189 9.31 9.58 -1.31
C GLU A 189 8.01 9.73 -0.51
N THR A 190 8.12 10.11 0.76
CA THR A 190 6.97 10.37 1.62
C THR A 190 6.40 11.75 1.32
N VAL A 191 5.10 11.81 1.00
CA VAL A 191 4.36 13.06 0.74
C VAL A 191 3.35 13.40 1.83
N ALA A 192 2.98 12.43 2.67
CA ALA A 192 2.20 12.64 3.88
C ALA A 192 2.50 11.57 4.92
N SER A 193 2.43 11.96 6.20
CA SER A 193 2.51 11.03 7.35
C SER A 193 1.60 11.58 8.44
N VAL A 194 0.67 10.76 8.92
CA VAL A 194 -0.27 11.08 9.98
C VAL A 194 -0.29 9.93 10.98
N GLY A 195 0.02 10.24 12.24
CA GLY A 195 -0.01 9.28 13.35
C GLY A 195 1.20 8.34 13.43
N TYR A 196 2.27 8.60 12.64
CA TYR A 196 3.53 7.84 12.66
C TYR A 196 4.73 8.76 12.79
#